data_a8218f20a3cc3ce4198b40b5f61a58b7
#
_entry.id   a8218f20a3cc3ce4198b40b5f61a58b7
#
_cell.length_a   1.000
_cell.length_b   1.000
_cell.length_c   1.000
_cell.angle_alpha   90.00
_cell.angle_beta   90.00
_cell.angle_gamma   90.00
#
_symmetry.space_group_name_H-M   'P 1'
#
loop_
_entity.id
_entity.type
_entity.pdbx_description
1 polymer ?
#
loop_
_entity_poly.entity_id
_entity_poly.type
_entity_poly.pdbx_seq_one_letter_code
_entity_poly.pdbx_strand_id
1 'polypeptide(L)'
;MTRLKECIAWCDDVGIDYITSWLLSRENLARPKEELEPYFEILNELFEDLLIDDVVDNFKIEFIGSTDLLPEFLQTTIEQLEDVRGGGQKTLTIALGYGGRQEILDAIKGLIDDNRNEENDFDRLIENVTDEQLRQHLYSPKAPDIDLIIRTS
;
A
#
# COMPACT_ATOMS: atom_id res chain seq x y z
N MET A 1 1.39 -8.88 16.48
CA MET A 1 2.48 -9.03 15.48
C MET A 1 2.61 -10.44 14.94
N THR A 2 2.63 -11.48 15.75
CA THR A 2 2.66 -12.90 15.31
C THR A 2 1.58 -13.24 14.29
N ARG A 3 0.36 -12.69 14.41
CA ARG A 3 -0.79 -13.02 13.54
C ARG A 3 -0.62 -12.64 12.07
N LEU A 4 0.03 -11.50 11.76
CA LEU A 4 0.28 -11.12 10.36
C LEU A 4 1.27 -12.10 9.72
N LYS A 5 2.36 -12.42 10.41
CA LYS A 5 3.35 -13.40 9.93
C LYS A 5 2.75 -14.79 9.72
N GLU A 6 1.91 -15.25 10.67
CA GLU A 6 1.16 -16.51 10.52
C GLU A 6 0.26 -16.47 9.27
N CYS A 7 -0.45 -15.36 9.04
CA CYS A 7 -1.31 -15.19 7.88
C CYS A 7 -0.50 -15.23 6.56
N ILE A 8 0.65 -14.55 6.52
CA ILE A 8 1.55 -14.55 5.36
C ILE A 8 2.04 -15.99 5.09
N ALA A 9 2.50 -16.71 6.12
CA ALA A 9 2.95 -18.10 5.98
C ALA A 9 1.84 -19.00 5.42
N TRP A 10 0.62 -18.90 5.95
CA TRP A 10 -0.52 -19.69 5.44
C TRP A 10 -0.86 -19.34 3.98
N CYS A 11 -0.81 -18.06 3.62
CA CYS A 11 -1.03 -17.61 2.24
C CYS A 11 0.07 -18.16 1.31
N ASP A 12 1.32 -18.17 1.76
CA ASP A 12 2.43 -18.74 1.00
C ASP A 12 2.26 -20.26 0.78
N ASP A 13 1.91 -20.99 1.84
CA ASP A 13 1.69 -22.44 1.82
C ASP A 13 0.57 -22.87 0.86
N VAL A 14 -0.50 -22.07 0.76
CA VAL A 14 -1.63 -22.38 -0.15
C VAL A 14 -1.48 -21.76 -1.54
N GLY A 15 -0.36 -21.10 -1.82
CA GLY A 15 -0.04 -20.56 -3.15
C GLY A 15 -0.79 -19.27 -3.49
N ILE A 16 -1.08 -18.41 -2.52
CA ILE A 16 -1.63 -17.06 -2.77
C ILE A 16 -0.49 -16.14 -3.17
N ASP A 17 -0.62 -15.48 -4.33
CA ASP A 17 0.41 -14.64 -4.91
C ASP A 17 0.30 -13.16 -4.49
N TYR A 18 -0.89 -12.68 -4.13
CA TYR A 18 -1.15 -11.29 -3.78
C TYR A 18 -1.84 -11.20 -2.42
N ILE A 19 -1.21 -10.50 -1.50
CA ILE A 19 -1.74 -10.24 -0.16
C ILE A 19 -1.76 -8.73 0.06
N THR A 20 -2.88 -8.17 0.49
CA THR A 20 -2.95 -6.78 0.95
C THR A 20 -3.30 -6.74 2.43
N SER A 21 -2.43 -6.16 3.24
CA SER A 21 -2.63 -5.97 4.67
C SER A 21 -2.91 -4.51 5.00
N TRP A 22 -4.13 -4.20 5.44
CA TRP A 22 -4.49 -2.84 5.84
C TRP A 22 -4.22 -2.63 7.32
N LEU A 23 -3.10 -1.99 7.63
CA LEU A 23 -2.65 -1.79 9.01
C LEU A 23 -3.08 -0.43 9.58
N LEU A 24 -3.13 0.63 8.77
CA LEU A 24 -3.49 1.97 9.23
C LEU A 24 -4.35 2.69 8.20
N SER A 25 -5.54 3.14 8.61
CA SER A 25 -6.37 3.98 7.76
C SER A 25 -5.91 5.45 7.78
N ARG A 26 -6.22 6.20 6.72
CA ARG A 26 -5.93 7.64 6.66
C ARG A 26 -6.66 8.42 7.76
N GLU A 27 -7.90 8.03 8.07
CA GLU A 27 -8.69 8.64 9.12
C GLU A 27 -8.06 8.46 10.50
N ASN A 28 -7.39 7.33 10.72
CA ASN A 28 -6.69 7.06 11.97
C ASN A 28 -5.48 7.96 12.21
N LEU A 29 -4.88 8.54 11.15
CA LEU A 29 -3.81 9.54 11.30
C LEU A 29 -4.27 10.84 11.98
N ALA A 30 -5.58 11.08 12.04
CA ALA A 30 -6.15 12.23 12.77
C ALA A 30 -6.34 11.99 14.29
N ARG A 31 -5.96 10.81 14.81
CA ARG A 31 -6.02 10.51 16.25
C ARG A 31 -4.98 11.31 17.03
N PRO A 32 -5.17 11.47 18.36
CA PRO A 32 -4.18 12.09 19.23
C PRO A 32 -2.82 11.41 19.12
N LYS A 33 -1.75 12.19 19.24
CA LYS A 33 -0.37 11.68 19.17
C LYS A 33 -0.08 10.61 20.20
N GLU A 34 -0.64 10.73 21.38
CA GLU A 34 -0.49 9.80 22.48
C GLU A 34 -1.01 8.39 22.16
N GLU A 35 -1.95 8.28 21.20
CA GLU A 35 -2.44 7.00 20.70
C GLU A 35 -1.61 6.49 19.52
N LEU A 36 -1.12 7.40 18.68
CA LEU A 36 -0.41 7.07 17.46
C LEU A 36 1.06 6.70 17.70
N GLU A 37 1.75 7.40 18.59
CA GLU A 37 3.18 7.17 18.86
C GLU A 37 3.48 5.71 19.26
N PRO A 38 2.78 5.10 20.23
CA PRO A 38 3.00 3.69 20.55
C PRO A 38 2.66 2.74 19.38
N TYR A 39 1.67 3.12 18.56
CA TYR A 39 1.30 2.32 17.41
C TYR A 39 2.37 2.36 16.31
N PHE A 40 2.98 3.52 16.07
CA PHE A 40 4.09 3.64 15.13
C PHE A 40 5.33 2.87 15.58
N GLU A 41 5.62 2.84 16.88
CA GLU A 41 6.69 2.01 17.42
C GLU A 41 6.43 0.52 17.15
N ILE A 42 5.20 0.05 17.38
CA ILE A 42 4.81 -1.34 17.11
C ILE A 42 4.91 -1.67 15.61
N LEU A 43 4.54 -0.73 14.72
CA LEU A 43 4.69 -0.93 13.28
C LEU A 43 6.16 -1.00 12.89
N ASN A 44 7.00 -0.14 13.46
CA ASN A 44 8.43 -0.14 13.18
C ASN A 44 9.09 -1.46 13.59
N GLU A 45 8.81 -1.95 14.80
CA GLU A 45 9.27 -3.26 15.25
C GLU A 45 8.81 -4.39 14.31
N LEU A 46 7.55 -4.33 13.83
CA LEU A 46 7.06 -5.31 12.85
C LEU A 46 7.86 -5.26 11.55
N PHE A 47 8.17 -4.06 11.05
CA PHE A 47 8.87 -3.91 9.79
C PHE A 47 10.36 -4.28 9.91
N GLU A 48 11.01 -3.95 11.03
CA GLU A 48 12.35 -4.43 11.35
C GLU A 48 12.40 -5.97 11.42
N ASP A 49 11.38 -6.59 12.01
CA ASP A 49 11.25 -8.04 12.01
C ASP A 49 11.12 -8.62 10.58
N LEU A 50 10.32 -7.99 9.71
CA LEU A 50 10.16 -8.45 8.32
C LEU A 50 11.42 -8.29 7.46
N LEU A 51 12.35 -7.39 7.84
CA LEU A 51 13.64 -7.27 7.13
C LEU A 51 14.45 -8.57 7.17
N ILE A 52 14.34 -9.33 8.26
CA ILE A 52 15.17 -10.51 8.55
C ILE A 52 14.40 -11.83 8.60
N ASP A 53 13.07 -11.79 8.48
CA ASP A 53 12.21 -12.97 8.62
C ASP A 53 12.05 -13.69 7.30
N ASP A 54 12.36 -14.99 7.29
CA ASP A 54 12.29 -15.84 6.09
C ASP A 54 10.85 -16.00 5.56
N VAL A 55 9.83 -15.69 6.38
CA VAL A 55 8.40 -15.79 6.01
C VAL A 55 8.04 -14.93 4.81
N VAL A 56 8.82 -13.87 4.53
CA VAL A 56 8.59 -12.95 3.41
C VAL A 56 9.60 -13.11 2.27
N ASP A 57 10.44 -14.14 2.27
CA ASP A 57 11.49 -14.33 1.25
C ASP A 57 10.94 -14.45 -0.17
N ASN A 58 9.73 -15.03 -0.31
CA ASN A 58 9.06 -15.18 -1.59
C ASN A 58 8.27 -13.92 -2.00
N PHE A 59 8.18 -12.92 -1.12
CA PHE A 59 7.33 -11.75 -1.34
C PHE A 59 8.15 -10.51 -1.69
N LYS A 60 7.74 -9.82 -2.75
CA LYS A 60 8.02 -8.41 -2.91
C LYS A 60 7.12 -7.64 -1.93
N ILE A 61 7.70 -6.75 -1.14
CA ILE A 61 6.93 -5.89 -0.23
C ILE A 61 6.77 -4.51 -0.86
N GLU A 62 5.55 -4.02 -0.88
CA GLU A 62 5.18 -2.69 -1.37
C GLU A 62 4.33 -1.98 -0.32
N PHE A 63 4.52 -0.68 -0.19
CA PHE A 63 3.68 0.15 0.68
C PHE A 63 2.79 1.06 -0.14
N ILE A 64 1.52 1.21 0.29
CA ILE A 64 0.55 2.11 -0.32
C ILE A 64 -0.12 3.00 0.72
N GLY A 65 -0.58 4.18 0.28
CA GLY A 65 -1.25 5.16 1.11
C GLY A 65 -0.38 6.38 1.37
N SER A 66 -0.66 7.11 2.44
CA SER A 66 0.01 8.37 2.79
C SER A 66 1.22 8.13 3.70
N THR A 67 2.24 7.44 3.20
CA THR A 67 3.47 7.13 3.96
C THR A 67 4.28 8.37 4.29
N ASP A 68 4.16 9.43 3.49
CA ASP A 68 4.73 10.75 3.70
C ASP A 68 4.24 11.47 4.98
N LEU A 69 3.10 11.05 5.52
CA LEU A 69 2.54 11.56 6.77
C LEU A 69 3.01 10.81 8.02
N LEU A 70 3.77 9.75 7.86
CA LEU A 70 4.29 8.94 8.98
C LEU A 70 5.56 9.59 9.59
N PRO A 71 5.94 9.24 10.82
CA PRO A 71 7.21 9.67 11.41
C PRO A 71 8.42 9.23 10.57
N GLU A 72 9.46 10.07 10.53
CA GLU A 72 10.67 9.87 9.72
C GLU A 72 11.34 8.51 9.97
N PHE A 73 11.40 8.06 11.24
CA PHE A 73 12.00 6.75 11.57
C PHE A 73 11.25 5.60 10.89
N LEU A 74 9.91 5.68 10.83
CA LEU A 74 9.09 4.66 10.19
C LEU A 74 9.21 4.70 8.67
N GLN A 75 9.29 5.92 8.07
CA GLN A 75 9.55 6.08 6.64
C GLN A 75 10.89 5.45 6.24
N THR A 76 11.94 5.66 7.04
CA THR A 76 13.25 5.06 6.81
C THR A 76 13.21 3.54 6.83
N THR A 77 12.49 2.93 7.77
CA THR A 77 12.35 1.47 7.83
C THR A 77 11.53 0.92 6.65
N ILE A 78 10.51 1.65 6.22
CA ILE A 78 9.70 1.34 5.02
C ILE A 78 10.60 1.30 3.78
N GLU A 79 11.38 2.35 3.53
CA GLU A 79 12.31 2.42 2.39
C GLU A 79 13.31 1.26 2.39
N GLN A 80 13.89 0.95 3.55
CA GLN A 80 14.80 -0.19 3.70
C GLN A 80 14.11 -1.52 3.38
N LEU A 81 12.87 -1.70 3.82
CA LEU A 81 12.13 -2.93 3.59
C LEU A 81 11.76 -3.12 2.11
N GLU A 82 11.36 -2.05 1.43
CA GLU A 82 11.10 -2.08 -0.02
C GLU A 82 12.37 -2.40 -0.81
N ASP A 83 13.51 -1.82 -0.44
CA ASP A 83 14.80 -2.06 -1.09
C ASP A 83 15.26 -3.52 -0.91
N VAL A 84 15.20 -4.05 0.31
CA VAL A 84 15.65 -5.41 0.63
C VAL A 84 14.71 -6.48 0.06
N ARG A 85 13.41 -6.21 0.07
CA ARG A 85 12.35 -7.16 -0.34
C ARG A 85 11.70 -6.80 -1.68
N GLY A 86 12.40 -6.09 -2.54
CA GLY A 86 11.89 -5.63 -3.85
C GLY A 86 11.79 -6.71 -4.95
N GLY A 87 12.28 -7.93 -4.74
CA GLY A 87 12.50 -8.95 -5.79
C GLY A 87 11.69 -10.25 -5.66
N GLY A 88 10.72 -10.36 -4.78
CA GLY A 88 9.90 -11.57 -4.59
C GLY A 88 9.01 -11.91 -5.80
N GLN A 89 8.61 -13.18 -5.92
CA GLN A 89 7.68 -13.64 -6.96
C GLN A 89 6.22 -13.34 -6.62
N LYS A 90 5.91 -13.27 -5.33
CA LYS A 90 4.61 -12.90 -4.76
C LYS A 90 4.64 -11.45 -4.30
N THR A 91 3.49 -10.86 -4.04
CA THR A 91 3.40 -9.46 -3.59
C THR A 91 2.66 -9.37 -2.26
N LEU A 92 3.31 -8.72 -1.28
CA LEU A 92 2.70 -8.29 -0.03
C LEU A 92 2.57 -6.77 -0.05
N THR A 93 1.37 -6.28 -0.23
CA THR A 93 1.06 -4.84 -0.16
C THR A 93 0.66 -4.48 1.26
N ILE A 94 1.33 -3.50 1.86
CA ILE A 94 1.03 -2.99 3.19
C ILE A 94 0.42 -1.60 3.06
N ALA A 95 -0.85 -1.46 3.44
CA ALA A 95 -1.58 -0.21 3.35
C ALA A 95 -1.46 0.59 4.65
N LEU A 96 -0.78 1.76 4.58
CA LEU A 96 -0.51 2.67 5.70
C LEU A 96 -1.02 4.08 5.39
N GLY A 97 -1.82 4.64 6.30
CA GLY A 97 -2.48 5.91 6.01
C GLY A 97 -3.36 5.82 4.76
N TYR A 98 -3.83 4.63 4.44
CA TYR A 98 -4.59 4.36 3.23
C TYR A 98 -6.07 4.72 3.41
N GLY A 99 -6.63 5.31 2.35
CA GLY A 99 -8.05 5.58 2.23
C GLY A 99 -8.48 5.54 0.77
N GLY A 100 -9.41 4.66 0.40
CA GLY A 100 -9.81 4.47 -0.99
C GLY A 100 -10.35 5.75 -1.67
N ARG A 101 -10.99 6.66 -0.91
CA ARG A 101 -11.42 7.96 -1.46
C ARG A 101 -10.22 8.83 -1.82
N GLN A 102 -9.15 8.78 -1.02
CA GLN A 102 -7.94 9.54 -1.31
C GLN A 102 -7.22 8.96 -2.52
N GLU A 103 -7.11 7.65 -2.61
CA GLU A 103 -6.53 6.97 -3.76
C GLU A 103 -7.23 7.36 -5.07
N ILE A 104 -8.58 7.34 -5.08
CA ILE A 104 -9.35 7.79 -6.25
C ILE A 104 -9.05 9.26 -6.60
N LEU A 105 -8.98 10.13 -5.60
CA LEU A 105 -8.65 11.55 -5.82
C LEU A 105 -7.24 11.72 -6.40
N ASP A 106 -6.28 10.96 -5.90
CA ASP A 106 -4.89 11.03 -6.36
C ASP A 106 -4.76 10.42 -7.76
N ALA A 107 -5.49 9.34 -8.05
CA ALA A 107 -5.57 8.76 -9.39
C ALA A 107 -6.17 9.73 -10.40
N ILE A 108 -7.24 10.45 -10.06
CA ILE A 108 -7.84 11.46 -10.92
C ILE A 108 -6.86 12.62 -11.18
N LYS A 109 -6.13 13.09 -10.15
CA LYS A 109 -5.11 14.12 -10.32
C LYS A 109 -3.99 13.66 -11.25
N GLY A 110 -3.45 12.46 -11.04
CA GLY A 110 -2.44 11.86 -11.90
C GLY A 110 -2.90 11.78 -13.35
N LEU A 111 -4.13 11.30 -13.57
CA LEU A 111 -4.72 11.23 -14.89
C LEU A 111 -4.83 12.62 -15.55
N ILE A 112 -5.22 13.65 -14.82
CA ILE A 112 -5.30 15.02 -15.32
C ILE A 112 -3.89 15.56 -15.63
N ASP A 113 -2.91 15.32 -14.77
CA ASP A 113 -1.54 15.81 -14.97
C ASP A 113 -0.88 15.18 -16.19
N ASP A 114 -1.07 13.87 -16.43
CA ASP A 114 -0.54 13.17 -17.60
C ASP A 114 -1.16 13.66 -18.92
N ASN A 115 -2.40 14.12 -18.86
CA ASN A 115 -3.11 14.68 -20.02
C ASN A 115 -3.03 16.20 -20.11
N ARG A 116 -2.22 16.85 -19.28
CA ARG A 116 -2.03 18.31 -19.24
C ARG A 116 -1.12 18.80 -20.37
N ASN A 117 -1.40 18.38 -21.60
CA ASN A 117 -0.65 18.83 -22.76
C ASN A 117 -1.15 20.18 -23.29
N GLU A 118 -0.34 20.78 -24.15
CA GLU A 118 -0.38 22.18 -24.59
C GLU A 118 -1.72 22.68 -25.20
N GLU A 119 -2.68 21.81 -25.42
CA GLU A 119 -3.97 22.15 -26.02
C GLU A 119 -5.15 22.23 -25.03
N ASN A 120 -4.96 21.96 -23.72
CA ASN A 120 -5.99 22.06 -22.65
C ASN A 120 -7.40 21.56 -23.07
N ASP A 121 -7.49 20.47 -23.80
CA ASP A 121 -8.75 19.93 -24.30
C ASP A 121 -9.41 19.01 -23.24
N PHE A 122 -10.05 19.64 -22.26
CA PHE A 122 -10.79 18.95 -21.21
C PHE A 122 -11.94 18.09 -21.78
N ASP A 123 -12.56 18.53 -22.86
CA ASP A 123 -13.66 17.78 -23.49
C ASP A 123 -13.11 16.44 -24.04
N ARG A 124 -11.94 16.48 -24.66
CA ARG A 124 -11.26 15.28 -25.14
C ARG A 124 -10.80 14.36 -23.99
N LEU A 125 -10.34 14.92 -22.88
CA LEU A 125 -10.02 14.13 -21.69
C LEU A 125 -11.25 13.40 -21.17
N ILE A 126 -12.38 14.10 -21.01
CA ILE A 126 -13.63 13.52 -20.50
C ILE A 126 -14.15 12.41 -21.42
N GLU A 127 -14.07 12.60 -22.75
CA GLU A 127 -14.52 11.60 -23.71
C GLU A 127 -13.66 10.33 -23.75
N ASN A 128 -12.37 10.43 -23.39
CA ASN A 128 -11.42 9.33 -23.51
C ASN A 128 -11.05 8.68 -22.17
N VAL A 129 -11.52 9.20 -21.02
CA VAL A 129 -11.26 8.55 -19.71
C VAL A 129 -11.87 7.15 -19.70
N THR A 130 -11.04 6.16 -19.47
CA THR A 130 -11.43 4.76 -19.35
C THR A 130 -11.09 4.21 -17.97
N ASP A 131 -11.72 3.09 -17.60
CA ASP A 131 -11.40 2.33 -16.37
C ASP A 131 -9.92 1.93 -16.35
N GLU A 132 -9.36 1.49 -17.47
CA GLU A 132 -7.95 1.13 -17.60
C GLU A 132 -7.01 2.31 -17.32
N GLN A 133 -7.31 3.49 -17.83
CA GLN A 133 -6.52 4.69 -17.57
C GLN A 133 -6.58 5.10 -16.09
N LEU A 134 -7.77 5.03 -15.46
CA LEU A 134 -7.91 5.27 -14.03
C LEU A 134 -7.10 4.26 -13.22
N ARG A 135 -7.19 2.97 -13.59
CA ARG A 135 -6.46 1.88 -12.94
C ARG A 135 -4.95 2.09 -12.96
N GLN A 136 -4.39 2.63 -14.04
CA GLN A 136 -2.94 2.92 -14.16
C GLN A 136 -2.45 3.95 -13.12
N HIS A 137 -3.34 4.77 -12.59
CA HIS A 137 -3.03 5.79 -11.59
C HIS A 137 -3.39 5.38 -10.15
N LEU A 138 -3.95 4.18 -9.93
CA LEU A 138 -4.12 3.64 -8.59
C LEU A 138 -2.77 3.27 -7.98
N TYR A 139 -2.72 3.19 -6.66
CA TYR A 139 -1.48 2.90 -5.92
C TYR A 139 -0.88 1.52 -6.24
N SER A 140 -1.72 0.55 -6.62
CA SER A 140 -1.30 -0.80 -7.05
C SER A 140 -1.91 -1.18 -8.40
N PRO A 141 -1.53 -0.54 -9.51
CA PRO A 141 -2.16 -0.72 -10.82
C PRO A 141 -2.04 -2.15 -11.39
N LYS A 142 -1.03 -2.90 -10.95
CA LYS A 142 -0.76 -4.27 -11.39
C LYS A 142 -1.42 -5.34 -10.53
N ALA A 143 -1.99 -4.96 -9.38
CA ALA A 143 -2.66 -5.91 -8.52
C ALA A 143 -3.92 -6.47 -9.21
N PRO A 144 -4.21 -7.77 -9.07
CA PRO A 144 -5.47 -8.34 -9.55
C PRO A 144 -6.66 -7.81 -8.73
N ASP A 145 -7.87 -8.07 -9.22
CA ASP A 145 -9.07 -7.82 -8.45
C ASP A 145 -9.10 -8.69 -7.19
N ILE A 146 -9.73 -8.18 -6.13
CA ILE A 146 -9.77 -8.84 -4.83
C ILE A 146 -10.76 -10.01 -4.87
N ASP A 147 -10.29 -11.23 -4.61
CA ASP A 147 -11.13 -12.43 -4.51
C ASP A 147 -11.71 -12.62 -3.10
N LEU A 148 -10.96 -12.25 -2.06
CA LEU A 148 -11.34 -12.50 -0.66
C LEU A 148 -10.90 -11.36 0.26
N ILE A 149 -11.83 -10.90 1.10
CA ILE A 149 -11.54 -9.93 2.17
C ILE A 149 -11.76 -10.60 3.52
N ILE A 150 -10.72 -10.62 4.35
CA ILE A 150 -10.79 -11.09 5.74
C ILE A 150 -10.73 -9.88 6.66
N ARG A 151 -11.75 -9.71 7.47
CA ARG A 151 -11.78 -8.66 8.50
C ARG A 151 -11.72 -9.30 9.88
N THR A 152 -10.75 -8.86 10.67
CA THR A 152 -10.67 -9.18 12.09
C THR A 152 -11.25 -8.02 12.91
N SER A 153 -12.02 -8.35 13.94
CA SER A 153 -12.60 -7.34 14.87
C SER A 153 -11.59 -6.99 15.95
#